data_91605d8a259fbd60a294706fe6501520
#
_entry.id   91605d8a259fbd60a294706fe6501520
#
_cell.length_a   1.000
_cell.length_b   1.000
_cell.length_c   1.000
_cell.angle_alpha   90.00
_cell.angle_beta   90.00
_cell.angle_gamma   90.00
#
_symmetry.space_group_name_H-M   'P 1'
#
loop_
_entity.id
_entity.type
_entity.pdbx_description
1 polymer ?
#
loop_
_entity_poly.entity_id
_entity_poly.type
_entity_poly.pdbx_seq_one_letter_code
_entity_poly.pdbx_strand_id
1 'polypeptide(L)' 'MPRLPVISGKELIMALKKAGFVEVRQRGSHISLQKVTSEITHKTVVPLHRELAKGTIIDILHQTGLSRDDLLELL' A
#
# COMPACT_ATOMS: atom_id res chain seq x y z
N MET A 1 13.84 9.74 11.73
CA MET A 1 12.73 9.08 11.05
C MET A 1 13.15 8.61 9.67
N PRO A 2 12.82 7.39 9.27
CA PRO A 2 13.17 6.95 7.94
C PRO A 2 12.45 7.77 6.87
N ARG A 3 13.12 8.01 5.78
CA ARG A 3 12.52 8.69 4.64
C ARG A 3 11.54 7.75 3.94
N LEU A 4 10.52 8.33 3.33
CA LEU A 4 9.67 7.56 2.44
C LEU A 4 10.47 7.17 1.19
N PRO A 5 10.39 5.91 0.76
CA PRO A 5 11.08 5.49 -0.45
C PRO A 5 10.42 6.06 -1.69
N VAL A 6 11.20 6.18 -2.76
CA VAL A 6 10.68 6.50 -4.08
C VAL A 6 10.32 5.17 -4.73
N ILE A 7 9.04 4.89 -4.87
CA ILE A 7 8.56 3.60 -5.37
C ILE A 7 7.40 3.76 -6.33
N SER A 8 7.21 2.73 -7.16
CA SER A 8 6.07 2.63 -8.06
C SER A 8 4.85 2.05 -7.33
N GLY A 9 3.68 2.20 -7.95
CA GLY A 9 2.48 1.54 -7.47
C GLY A 9 2.63 0.03 -7.43
N LYS A 10 3.28 -0.57 -8.43
CA LYS A 10 3.54 -2.02 -8.46
C LYS A 10 4.38 -2.48 -7.28
N GLU A 11 5.44 -1.74 -6.96
CA GLU A 11 6.29 -2.06 -5.82
C GLU A 11 5.53 -1.99 -4.50
N LEU A 12 4.69 -0.97 -4.35
CA LEU A 12 3.87 -0.85 -3.14
C LEU A 12 2.85 -1.99 -3.04
N ILE A 13 2.20 -2.35 -4.16
CA ILE A 13 1.25 -3.48 -4.19
C ILE A 13 1.95 -4.77 -3.76
N MET A 14 3.16 -5.04 -4.26
CA MET A 14 3.90 -6.23 -3.86
C MET A 14 4.22 -6.23 -2.37
N ALA A 15 4.60 -5.07 -1.83
CA ALA A 15 4.85 -4.93 -0.40
C ALA A 15 3.59 -5.20 0.42
N LEU A 16 2.45 -4.64 0.00
CA LEU A 16 1.16 -4.85 0.67
C LEU A 16 0.75 -6.32 0.64
N LYS A 17 0.97 -7.02 -0.48
CA LYS A 17 0.69 -8.46 -0.57
C LYS A 17 1.52 -9.25 0.43
N LYS A 18 2.79 -8.91 0.61
CA LYS A 18 3.62 -9.53 1.64
C LYS A 18 3.09 -9.29 3.05
N ALA A 19 2.43 -8.16 3.26
CA ALA A 19 1.81 -7.83 4.55
C ALA A 19 0.44 -8.48 4.73
N GLY A 20 -0.04 -9.28 3.76
CA GLY A 20 -1.29 -10.01 3.86
C GLY A 20 -2.46 -9.36 3.13
N PHE A 21 -2.23 -8.29 2.37
CA PHE A 21 -3.29 -7.67 1.56
C PHE A 21 -3.53 -8.48 0.30
N VAL A 22 -4.79 -8.48 -0.15
CA VAL A 22 -5.18 -9.14 -1.41
C VAL A 22 -5.82 -8.10 -2.33
N GLU A 23 -5.59 -8.25 -3.63
CA GLU A 23 -6.25 -7.43 -4.62
C GLU A 23 -7.71 -7.89 -4.73
N VAL A 24 -8.64 -6.95 -4.64
CA VAL A 24 -10.06 -7.25 -4.74
C VAL A 24 -10.70 -6.64 -5.98
N ARG A 25 -10.05 -5.68 -6.61
CA ARG A 25 -10.61 -4.97 -7.75
C ARG A 25 -9.55 -4.17 -8.47
N GLN A 26 -9.69 -4.08 -9.78
CA GLN A 26 -8.92 -3.13 -10.59
C GLN A 26 -9.87 -2.29 -11.42
N ARG A 27 -9.66 -0.99 -11.40
CA ARG A 27 -10.43 -0.04 -12.18
C ARG A 27 -9.45 0.88 -12.90
N GLY A 28 -9.22 0.64 -14.21
CA GLY A 28 -8.19 1.33 -14.94
C GLY A 28 -6.82 1.11 -14.30
N SER A 29 -6.16 2.20 -13.91
CA SER A 29 -4.85 2.15 -13.28
C SER A 29 -4.91 2.19 -11.75
N HIS A 30 -6.08 1.91 -11.15
CA HIS A 30 -6.24 1.90 -9.70
C HIS A 30 -6.53 0.48 -9.22
N ILE A 31 -5.70 -0.02 -8.32
CA ILE A 31 -5.85 -1.35 -7.75
C ILE A 31 -6.36 -1.22 -6.31
N SER A 32 -7.50 -1.84 -6.02
CA SER A 32 -8.04 -1.89 -4.67
C SER A 32 -7.55 -3.15 -3.97
N LEU A 33 -7.09 -2.99 -2.74
CA LEU A 33 -6.61 -4.10 -1.91
C LEU A 33 -7.29 -4.04 -0.55
N GLN A 34 -7.39 -5.20 0.10
CA GLN A 34 -7.91 -5.26 1.45
C GLN A 34 -7.21 -6.35 2.26
N LYS A 35 -7.24 -6.17 3.56
CA LYS A 35 -6.80 -7.17 4.52
C LYS A 35 -7.87 -7.27 5.61
N VAL A 36 -8.43 -8.45 5.77
CA VAL A 36 -9.45 -8.72 6.79
C VAL A 36 -8.79 -9.36 7.98
N THR A 37 -8.96 -8.77 9.16
CA THR A 37 -8.52 -9.34 10.43
C THR A 37 -9.75 -9.68 11.26
N SER A 38 -9.55 -10.31 12.42
CA SER A 38 -10.66 -10.63 13.33
C SER A 38 -11.37 -9.38 13.87
N GLU A 39 -10.72 -8.22 13.83
CA GLU A 39 -11.23 -7.00 14.47
C GLU A 39 -11.59 -5.92 13.46
N ILE A 40 -10.89 -5.86 12.34
CA ILE A 40 -11.01 -4.74 11.40
C ILE A 40 -10.70 -5.17 9.98
N THR A 41 -11.29 -4.49 9.00
CA THR A 41 -10.92 -4.61 7.60
C THR A 41 -10.20 -3.36 7.17
N HIS A 42 -8.97 -3.53 6.70
CA HIS A 42 -8.19 -2.44 6.11
C HIS A 42 -8.41 -2.45 4.60
N LYS A 43 -8.71 -1.30 4.03
CA LYS A 43 -8.89 -1.12 2.58
C LYS A 43 -8.05 0.03 2.09
N THR A 44 -7.48 -0.13 0.91
CA THR A 44 -6.72 0.94 0.28
C THR A 44 -6.79 0.81 -1.24
N VAL A 45 -6.47 1.90 -1.93
CA VAL A 45 -6.38 1.93 -3.39
C VAL A 45 -5.00 2.45 -3.76
N VAL A 46 -4.31 1.72 -4.64
CA VAL A 46 -2.97 2.08 -5.09
C VAL A 46 -3.00 2.41 -6.57
N PRO A 47 -2.62 3.64 -6.96
CA PRO A 47 -2.51 3.97 -8.37
C PRO A 47 -1.26 3.33 -8.99
N LEU A 48 -1.39 2.84 -10.23
CA LEU A 48 -0.28 2.20 -10.94
C LEU A 48 0.63 3.24 -11.60
N HIS A 49 1.09 4.21 -10.82
CA HIS A 49 2.03 5.22 -11.29
C HIS A 49 3.46 4.70 -11.17
N ARG A 50 4.33 5.16 -12.05
CA ARG A 50 5.77 4.81 -11.99
C ARG A 50 6.42 5.28 -10.71
N GLU A 51 5.98 6.43 -10.22
CA GLU A 51 6.46 6.99 -8.98
C GLU A 51 5.27 7.52 -8.20
N LEU A 52 5.07 7.00 -7.00
CA LEU A 52 3.98 7.46 -6.14
C LEU A 52 4.37 8.75 -5.44
N ALA A 53 3.42 9.70 -5.39
CA ALA A 53 3.58 10.91 -4.62
C ALA A 53 3.69 10.57 -3.12
N LYS A 54 4.47 11.33 -2.38
CA LYS A 54 4.65 11.11 -0.93
C LYS A 54 3.32 11.13 -0.18
N GLY A 55 2.44 12.07 -0.52
CA GLY A 55 1.12 12.16 0.11
C GLY A 55 0.28 10.90 -0.13
N THR A 56 0.37 10.34 -1.33
CA THR A 56 -0.33 9.09 -1.67
C THR A 56 0.19 7.94 -0.81
N ILE A 57 1.52 7.82 -0.65
CA ILE A 57 2.12 6.77 0.18
C ILE A 57 1.67 6.94 1.64
N ILE A 58 1.70 8.16 2.16
CA ILE A 58 1.27 8.45 3.54
C ILE A 58 -0.18 8.04 3.75
N ASP A 59 -1.07 8.39 2.82
CA ASP A 59 -2.48 8.02 2.93
C ASP A 59 -2.66 6.50 2.94
N ILE A 60 -1.93 5.80 2.08
CA ILE A 60 -1.99 4.34 2.00
C ILE A 60 -1.46 3.71 3.30
N LEU A 61 -0.39 4.23 3.87
CA LEU A 61 0.12 3.75 5.15
C LEU A 61 -0.91 3.93 6.26
N HIS A 62 -1.59 5.08 6.32
CA HIS A 62 -2.67 5.31 7.28
C HIS A 62 -3.82 4.30 7.09
N GLN A 63 -4.23 4.08 5.86
CA GLN A 63 -5.34 3.17 5.55
C GLN A 63 -5.00 1.71 5.85
N THR A 64 -3.75 1.33 5.69
CA THR A 64 -3.31 -0.06 5.88
C THR A 64 -2.82 -0.34 7.30
N GLY A 65 -2.62 0.68 8.12
CA GLY A 65 -2.10 0.53 9.46
C GLY A 65 -0.60 0.23 9.52
N LEU A 66 0.10 0.39 8.39
CA LEU A 66 1.54 0.14 8.33
C LEU A 66 2.33 1.41 8.66
N SER A 67 3.45 1.23 9.32
CA SER A 67 4.42 2.31 9.55
C SER A 67 5.39 2.42 8.37
N ARG A 68 6.18 3.51 8.36
CA ARG A 68 7.25 3.66 7.38
C ARG A 68 8.28 2.53 7.50
N ASP A 69 8.60 2.16 8.73
CA ASP A 69 9.53 1.06 8.96
C ASP A 69 9.00 -0.26 8.42
N ASP A 70 7.70 -0.52 8.63
CA ASP A 70 7.05 -1.71 8.08
C ASP A 70 7.18 -1.75 6.55
N LEU A 71 6.90 -0.62 5.90
CA LEU A 71 7.01 -0.52 4.45
C LEU A 71 8.43 -0.81 3.98
N LEU A 72 9.43 -0.22 4.61
CA LEU A 72 10.82 -0.42 4.24
C LEU A 72 11.24 -1.87 4.36
N GLU A 73 10.76 -2.58 5.37
CA GLU A 73 11.05 -4.00 5.54
C GLU A 73 10.39 -4.87 4.46
N LEU A 74 9.24 -4.44 3.95
CA LEU A 74 8.48 -5.19 2.95
C LEU A 74 9.01 -4.99 1.52
N LEU A 75 9.78 -3.94 1.29
CA LEU A 75 10.30 -3.62 -0.05
C LEU A 75 11.50 -4.46 -0.47
#